data_5f74e4a2bef5745766e2c0be918c7cfc
#
_entry.id   5f74e4a2bef5745766e2c0be918c7cfc
#
_cell.length_a   1.000
_cell.length_b   1.000
_cell.length_c   1.000
_cell.angle_alpha   90.00
_cell.angle_beta   90.00
_cell.angle_gamma   90.00
#
_symmetry.space_group_name_H-M   'P 1'
#
loop_
_entity.id
_entity.type
_entity.pdbx_description
1 polymer ?
#
loop_
_entity_poly.entity_id
_entity_poly.type
_entity_poly.pdbx_seq_one_letter_code
_entity_poly.pdbx_strand_id
1 'polypeptide(L)'
;MFDFLNYIENEIISLLGDNVDIADFLVGEIKIYRQYWQKYQCERTRSPLYTSDTHLYETHEFHLHNRGIVTISWDIEVLYSYAKKYNIPISHYSLNNFNLLLKQDLLNSADEFKRISNIVKHPYNHAYDTLLIIDFKPLSCCLFLDGRHRYIEYTKFNPNSAIPFYLLNDELCMTAILTKSELVTYIILHNISVINNFIMGKSDLSSIIN
;
A
#
# COMPACT_ATOMS: atom_id res chain seq x y z
N MET A 1 -6.36 -0.50 -23.14
CA MET A 1 -5.37 -0.90 -22.11
C MET A 1 -4.86 0.37 -21.48
N PHE A 2 -4.87 0.48 -20.13
CA PHE A 2 -4.37 1.66 -19.44
C PHE A 2 -2.86 1.74 -19.63
N ASP A 3 -2.37 2.90 -20.07
CA ASP A 3 -0.95 3.17 -20.26
C ASP A 3 -0.43 3.90 -19.02
N PHE A 4 0.14 3.12 -18.09
CA PHE A 4 0.64 3.62 -16.83
C PHE A 4 1.79 4.61 -17.01
N LEU A 5 2.69 4.39 -17.98
CA LEU A 5 3.79 5.31 -18.26
C LEU A 5 3.30 6.66 -18.77
N ASN A 6 2.38 6.63 -19.71
CA ASN A 6 1.81 7.87 -20.25
C ASN A 6 1.04 8.65 -19.15
N TYR A 7 0.37 7.93 -18.25
CA TYR A 7 -0.25 8.55 -17.07
C TYR A 7 0.80 9.26 -16.21
N ILE A 8 1.89 8.56 -15.84
CA ILE A 8 2.96 9.10 -15.00
C ILE A 8 3.64 10.31 -15.65
N GLU A 9 3.90 10.25 -16.95
CA GLU A 9 4.50 11.37 -17.69
C GLU A 9 3.60 12.62 -17.67
N ASN A 10 2.31 12.43 -17.88
CA ASN A 10 1.36 13.53 -17.84
C ASN A 10 1.23 14.12 -16.42
N GLU A 11 1.23 13.29 -15.37
CA GLU A 11 1.24 13.75 -14.00
C GLU A 11 2.50 14.55 -13.68
N ILE A 12 3.69 14.03 -14.02
CA ILE A 12 4.97 14.73 -13.81
C ILE A 12 5.02 16.02 -14.63
N ILE A 13 4.59 16.02 -15.88
CA ILE A 13 4.54 17.22 -16.72
C ILE A 13 3.57 18.24 -16.13
N SER A 14 2.43 17.80 -15.61
CA SER A 14 1.48 18.72 -14.97
C SER A 14 2.04 19.36 -13.69
N LEU A 15 2.96 18.67 -13.00
CA LEU A 15 3.66 19.19 -11.83
C LEU A 15 4.79 20.16 -12.18
N LEU A 16 5.34 20.06 -13.39
CA LEU A 16 6.39 20.96 -13.84
C LEU A 16 5.94 22.41 -13.81
N GLY A 17 4.73 22.73 -14.25
CA GLY A 17 4.18 24.07 -14.29
C GLY A 17 5.25 25.14 -14.50
N ASP A 18 5.36 26.12 -13.58
CA ASP A 18 6.40 27.16 -13.58
C ASP A 18 7.69 26.77 -12.82
N ASN A 19 7.82 25.51 -12.35
CA ASN A 19 8.99 25.05 -11.57
C ASN A 19 10.16 24.61 -12.47
N VAL A 20 10.78 25.56 -13.13
CA VAL A 20 11.88 25.33 -14.11
C VAL A 20 13.11 24.70 -13.42
N ASP A 21 13.35 25.01 -12.14
CA ASP A 21 14.57 24.59 -11.42
C ASP A 21 14.69 23.06 -11.22
N ILE A 22 13.58 22.31 -11.28
CA ILE A 22 13.57 20.86 -11.13
C ILE A 22 13.26 20.11 -12.43
N ALA A 23 13.10 20.84 -13.54
CA ALA A 23 12.70 20.26 -14.83
C ALA A 23 13.66 19.16 -15.30
N ASP A 24 14.97 19.41 -15.22
CA ASP A 24 15.99 18.44 -15.64
C ASP A 24 15.98 17.18 -14.76
N PHE A 25 15.77 17.35 -13.46
CA PHE A 25 15.62 16.24 -12.53
C PHE A 25 14.38 15.38 -12.91
N LEU A 26 13.23 15.99 -13.11
CA LEU A 26 11.99 15.29 -13.45
C LEU A 26 12.07 14.57 -14.80
N VAL A 27 12.72 15.17 -15.79
CA VAL A 27 12.98 14.49 -17.08
C VAL A 27 13.91 13.28 -16.89
N GLY A 28 14.87 13.37 -15.97
CA GLY A 28 15.73 12.25 -15.56
C GLY A 28 14.92 11.11 -14.97
N GLU A 29 14.05 11.40 -14.00
CA GLU A 29 13.17 10.42 -13.35
C GLU A 29 12.23 9.72 -14.34
N ILE A 30 11.60 10.46 -15.26
CA ILE A 30 10.74 9.85 -16.32
C ILE A 30 11.53 8.81 -17.13
N LYS A 31 12.79 9.11 -17.51
CA LYS A 31 13.63 8.17 -18.25
C LYS A 31 13.92 6.90 -17.45
N ILE A 32 14.23 7.05 -16.18
CA ILE A 32 14.50 5.94 -15.26
C ILE A 32 13.24 5.08 -15.11
N TYR A 33 12.07 5.69 -14.88
CA TYR A 33 10.80 4.96 -14.74
C TYR A 33 10.41 4.20 -16.00
N ARG A 34 10.62 4.79 -17.20
CA ARG A 34 10.44 4.09 -18.48
C ARG A 34 11.31 2.85 -18.59
N GLN A 35 12.61 2.97 -18.25
CA GLN A 35 13.54 1.84 -18.32
C GLN A 35 13.15 0.71 -17.38
N TYR A 36 12.81 1.02 -16.12
CA TYR A 36 12.38 0.03 -15.15
C TYR A 36 11.05 -0.61 -15.54
N TRP A 37 10.07 0.17 -15.96
CA TRP A 37 8.78 -0.35 -16.38
C TRP A 37 8.91 -1.27 -17.59
N GLN A 38 9.64 -0.88 -18.62
CA GLN A 38 9.89 -1.71 -19.81
C GLN A 38 10.61 -3.01 -19.46
N LYS A 39 11.60 -2.93 -18.58
CA LYS A 39 12.37 -4.10 -18.15
C LYS A 39 11.50 -5.11 -17.40
N TYR A 40 10.64 -4.67 -16.50
CA TYR A 40 9.91 -5.54 -15.59
C TYR A 40 8.45 -5.79 -15.99
N GLN A 41 7.91 -5.06 -16.94
CA GLN A 41 6.55 -5.27 -17.47
C GLN A 41 6.35 -6.68 -18.03
N CYS A 42 7.39 -7.28 -18.61
CA CYS A 42 7.35 -8.64 -19.15
C CYS A 42 7.54 -9.72 -18.10
N GLU A 43 8.01 -9.39 -16.91
CA GLU A 43 8.14 -10.34 -15.79
C GLU A 43 6.78 -10.56 -15.09
N ARG A 44 5.78 -11.00 -15.85
CA ARG A 44 4.44 -11.35 -15.34
C ARG A 44 4.39 -12.66 -14.58
N THR A 45 5.48 -13.38 -14.50
CA THR A 45 5.55 -14.64 -13.78
C THR A 45 5.59 -14.35 -12.28
N ARG A 46 4.46 -14.60 -11.61
CA ARG A 46 4.43 -14.79 -10.17
C ARG A 46 5.57 -15.76 -9.82
N SER A 47 6.37 -15.42 -8.84
CA SER A 47 7.41 -16.34 -8.36
C SER A 47 6.78 -17.72 -8.10
N PRO A 48 7.42 -18.83 -8.50
CA PRO A 48 6.93 -20.19 -8.21
C PRO A 48 6.65 -20.45 -6.72
N LEU A 49 7.23 -19.65 -5.82
CA LEU A 49 6.97 -19.70 -4.39
C LEU A 49 5.52 -19.38 -4.02
N TYR A 50 4.79 -18.67 -4.88
CA TYR A 50 3.40 -18.22 -4.64
C TYR A 50 2.34 -19.07 -5.36
N THR A 51 2.71 -20.24 -5.87
CA THR A 51 1.80 -21.15 -6.57
C THR A 51 1.06 -22.13 -5.65
N SER A 52 1.35 -22.13 -4.34
CA SER A 52 0.57 -22.95 -3.42
C SER A 52 -0.73 -22.25 -3.07
N ASP A 53 -1.85 -22.94 -3.21
CA ASP A 53 -3.21 -22.49 -2.83
C ASP A 53 -3.34 -22.15 -1.33
N THR A 54 -2.27 -22.28 -0.57
CA THR A 54 -2.20 -22.05 0.88
C THR A 54 -1.55 -20.72 1.27
N HIS A 55 -0.90 -20.00 0.34
CA HIS A 55 -0.29 -18.70 0.65
C HIS A 55 -1.33 -17.61 0.78
N LEU A 56 -1.31 -16.93 1.91
CA LEU A 56 -2.16 -15.78 2.17
C LEU A 56 -1.54 -14.52 1.55
N TYR A 57 -2.21 -13.96 0.56
CA TYR A 57 -1.83 -12.67 -0.03
C TYR A 57 -3.03 -11.73 -0.05
N GLU A 58 -2.75 -10.44 -0.03
CA GLU A 58 -3.74 -9.38 -0.13
C GLU A 58 -3.41 -8.49 -1.31
N THR A 59 -4.42 -8.16 -2.12
CA THR A 59 -4.30 -7.29 -3.30
C THR A 59 -5.14 -6.05 -3.10
N HIS A 60 -4.52 -4.89 -3.26
CA HIS A 60 -5.21 -3.61 -3.29
C HIS A 60 -5.23 -3.03 -4.70
N GLU A 61 -6.37 -2.50 -5.08
CA GLU A 61 -6.57 -1.76 -6.32
C GLU A 61 -6.52 -0.26 -6.04
N PHE A 62 -5.64 0.45 -6.75
CA PHE A 62 -5.51 1.89 -6.65
C PHE A 62 -6.08 2.55 -7.90
N HIS A 63 -7.15 3.32 -7.71
CA HIS A 63 -7.78 4.07 -8.77
C HIS A 63 -7.02 5.39 -8.98
N LEU A 64 -6.35 5.50 -10.11
CA LEU A 64 -5.63 6.70 -10.52
C LEU A 64 -6.61 7.66 -11.21
N HIS A 65 -6.30 8.96 -11.18
CA HIS A 65 -7.05 9.93 -11.98
C HIS A 65 -7.08 9.48 -13.45
N ASN A 66 -8.15 9.80 -14.18
CA ASN A 66 -8.34 9.39 -15.59
C ASN A 66 -8.57 7.88 -15.84
N ARG A 67 -9.13 7.15 -14.86
CA ARG A 67 -9.65 5.78 -14.99
C ARG A 67 -8.60 4.67 -15.11
N GLY A 68 -7.35 4.94 -14.73
CA GLY A 68 -6.38 3.89 -14.57
C GLY A 68 -6.57 3.14 -13.26
N ILE A 69 -6.34 1.82 -13.30
CA ILE A 69 -6.29 0.99 -12.10
C ILE A 69 -4.91 0.32 -12.08
N VAL A 70 -4.22 0.46 -10.98
CA VAL A 70 -3.01 -0.31 -10.68
C VAL A 70 -3.27 -1.20 -9.48
N THR A 71 -2.66 -2.37 -9.46
CA THR A 71 -2.76 -3.33 -8.37
C THR A 71 -1.41 -3.54 -7.72
N ILE A 72 -1.40 -3.70 -6.41
CA ILE A 72 -0.22 -4.13 -5.65
C ILE A 72 -0.67 -5.22 -4.70
N SER A 73 0.08 -6.32 -4.72
CA SER A 73 -0.21 -7.51 -3.93
C SER A 73 0.94 -7.79 -2.95
N TRP A 74 0.60 -8.12 -1.71
CA TRP A 74 1.55 -8.43 -0.65
C TRP A 74 1.40 -9.85 -0.13
N ASP A 75 2.51 -10.49 0.16
CA ASP A 75 2.57 -11.75 0.90
C ASP A 75 2.41 -11.48 2.39
N ILE A 76 1.26 -11.86 2.92
CA ILE A 76 0.88 -11.61 4.31
C ILE A 76 1.73 -12.43 5.30
N GLU A 77 2.08 -13.68 4.94
CA GLU A 77 2.91 -14.54 5.79
C GLU A 77 4.32 -13.99 5.94
N VAL A 78 4.89 -13.48 4.84
CA VAL A 78 6.19 -12.80 4.85
C VAL A 78 6.16 -11.57 5.74
N LEU A 79 5.11 -10.75 5.67
CA LEU A 79 4.98 -9.55 6.50
C LEU A 79 4.87 -9.88 7.99
N TYR A 80 4.06 -10.88 8.38
CA TYR A 80 4.01 -11.33 9.78
C TYR A 80 5.35 -11.91 10.26
N SER A 81 6.02 -12.67 9.41
CA SER A 81 7.34 -13.22 9.70
C SER A 81 8.36 -12.11 9.95
N TYR A 82 8.36 -11.08 9.11
CA TYR A 82 9.24 -9.92 9.26
C TYR A 82 8.89 -9.08 10.49
N ALA A 83 7.61 -8.83 10.76
CA ALA A 83 7.20 -8.12 11.96
C ALA A 83 7.76 -8.79 13.23
N LYS A 84 7.69 -10.12 13.30
CA LYS A 84 8.27 -10.90 14.40
C LYS A 84 9.81 -10.87 14.40
N LYS A 85 10.44 -11.09 13.25
CA LYS A 85 11.91 -11.14 13.11
C LYS A 85 12.57 -9.82 13.50
N TYR A 86 11.98 -8.69 13.13
CA TYR A 86 12.50 -7.36 13.41
C TYR A 86 11.93 -6.75 14.70
N ASN A 87 11.18 -7.54 15.49
CA ASN A 87 10.58 -7.12 16.76
C ASN A 87 9.77 -5.83 16.63
N ILE A 88 8.97 -5.72 15.55
CA ILE A 88 8.07 -4.58 15.38
C ILE A 88 7.10 -4.55 16.56
N PRO A 89 6.95 -3.41 17.26
CA PRO A 89 6.06 -3.33 18.40
C PRO A 89 4.60 -3.48 17.99
N ILE A 90 3.83 -4.24 18.78
CA ILE A 90 2.38 -4.30 18.64
C ILE A 90 1.79 -3.01 19.21
N SER A 91 1.13 -2.26 18.36
CA SER A 91 0.36 -1.07 18.76
C SER A 91 -1.03 -1.48 19.23
N HIS A 92 -1.58 -0.72 20.18
CA HIS A 92 -2.91 -0.96 20.75
C HIS A 92 -3.71 0.33 20.72
N TYR A 93 -4.73 0.41 19.88
CA TYR A 93 -5.58 1.59 19.77
C TYR A 93 -7.02 1.29 20.17
N SER A 94 -7.69 2.27 20.77
CA SER A 94 -9.15 2.23 20.88
C SER A 94 -9.77 2.20 19.48
N LEU A 95 -10.99 1.70 19.37
CA LEU A 95 -11.72 1.63 18.10
C LEU A 95 -11.77 3.00 17.39
N ASN A 96 -12.01 4.08 18.14
CA ASN A 96 -12.05 5.43 17.58
C ASN A 96 -10.71 5.86 16.98
N ASN A 97 -9.60 5.65 17.70
CA ASN A 97 -8.27 6.01 17.21
C ASN A 97 -7.85 5.13 16.01
N PHE A 98 -8.21 3.86 16.04
CA PHE A 98 -7.96 2.95 14.94
C PHE A 98 -8.74 3.35 13.68
N ASN A 99 -10.01 3.75 13.83
CA ASN A 99 -10.82 4.26 12.71
C ASN A 99 -10.27 5.57 12.14
N LEU A 100 -9.71 6.44 12.97
CA LEU A 100 -9.03 7.65 12.48
C LEU A 100 -7.77 7.32 11.69
N LEU A 101 -6.98 6.36 12.15
CA LEU A 101 -5.78 5.89 11.44
C LEU A 101 -6.12 5.36 10.05
N LEU A 102 -7.19 4.59 9.91
CA LEU A 102 -7.60 3.91 8.67
C LEU A 102 -8.72 4.62 7.93
N LYS A 103 -9.01 5.88 8.26
CA LYS A 103 -10.17 6.60 7.74
C LYS A 103 -10.31 6.50 6.22
N GLN A 104 -9.23 6.69 5.47
CA GLN A 104 -9.26 6.68 4.01
C GLN A 104 -9.55 5.27 3.47
N ASP A 105 -8.89 4.26 4.00
CA ASP A 105 -9.07 2.87 3.57
C ASP A 105 -10.47 2.35 3.93
N LEU A 106 -10.98 2.66 5.12
CA LEU A 106 -12.34 2.31 5.53
C LEU A 106 -13.41 2.94 4.62
N LEU A 107 -13.18 4.16 4.13
CA LEU A 107 -14.08 4.82 3.17
C LEU A 107 -14.01 4.14 1.79
N ASN A 108 -12.81 3.86 1.30
CA ASN A 108 -12.59 3.26 0.00
C ASN A 108 -13.10 1.81 -0.08
N SER A 109 -13.04 1.08 1.04
CA SER A 109 -13.44 -0.34 1.16
C SER A 109 -14.79 -0.54 1.87
N ALA A 110 -15.63 0.50 1.95
CA ALA A 110 -16.86 0.47 2.75
C ALA A 110 -17.82 -0.68 2.39
N ASP A 111 -17.97 -1.00 1.11
CA ASP A 111 -18.83 -2.09 0.65
C ASP A 111 -18.28 -3.46 1.06
N GLU A 112 -16.97 -3.63 1.04
CA GLU A 112 -16.31 -4.85 1.51
C GLU A 112 -16.51 -5.04 3.02
N PHE A 113 -16.26 -4.02 3.83
CA PHE A 113 -16.50 -4.06 5.26
C PHE A 113 -17.96 -4.35 5.60
N LYS A 114 -18.91 -3.80 4.85
CA LYS A 114 -20.33 -4.10 4.98
C LYS A 114 -20.61 -5.58 4.66
N ARG A 115 -20.02 -6.12 3.58
CA ARG A 115 -20.15 -7.53 3.19
C ARG A 115 -19.61 -8.44 4.29
N ILE A 116 -18.39 -8.19 4.77
CA ILE A 116 -17.78 -8.96 5.87
C ILE A 116 -18.64 -8.88 7.12
N SER A 117 -19.13 -7.68 7.47
CA SER A 117 -20.01 -7.49 8.63
C SER A 117 -21.28 -8.33 8.56
N ASN A 118 -21.84 -8.57 7.37
CA ASN A 118 -23.01 -9.43 7.22
C ASN A 118 -22.70 -10.91 7.42
N ILE A 119 -21.44 -11.32 7.17
CA ILE A 119 -21.00 -12.72 7.30
C ILE A 119 -20.59 -13.04 8.73
N VAL A 120 -19.87 -12.12 9.40
CA VAL A 120 -19.36 -12.32 10.77
C VAL A 120 -20.52 -12.30 11.76
N LYS A 121 -20.93 -13.49 12.22
CA LYS A 121 -22.02 -13.70 13.19
C LYS A 121 -21.50 -14.06 14.59
N HIS A 122 -20.32 -14.67 14.66
CA HIS A 122 -19.67 -15.13 15.87
C HIS A 122 -18.16 -14.84 15.77
N PRO A 123 -17.45 -14.71 16.90
CA PRO A 123 -15.99 -14.71 16.91
C PRO A 123 -15.44 -16.01 16.31
N TYR A 124 -14.34 -15.89 15.55
CA TYR A 124 -13.63 -17.03 14.94
C TYR A 124 -12.26 -17.23 15.59
N ASN A 125 -11.72 -18.43 15.48
CA ASN A 125 -10.31 -18.66 15.75
C ASN A 125 -9.50 -18.23 14.52
N HIS A 126 -8.58 -17.29 14.74
CA HIS A 126 -7.72 -16.75 13.69
C HIS A 126 -6.29 -17.29 13.81
N ALA A 127 -5.59 -17.39 12.67
CA ALA A 127 -4.18 -17.77 12.65
C ALA A 127 -3.27 -16.74 13.34
N TYR A 128 -3.69 -15.49 13.35
CA TYR A 128 -2.98 -14.36 13.96
C TYR A 128 -3.93 -13.55 14.86
N ASP A 129 -3.45 -13.12 16.02
CA ASP A 129 -4.25 -12.32 16.97
C ASP A 129 -4.17 -10.82 16.64
N THR A 130 -3.13 -10.39 15.93
CA THR A 130 -2.86 -8.99 15.56
C THR A 130 -3.32 -8.70 14.16
N LEU A 131 -3.77 -7.47 13.92
CA LEU A 131 -4.05 -6.96 12.57
C LEU A 131 -2.75 -6.51 11.89
N LEU A 132 -2.77 -6.40 10.57
CA LEU A 132 -1.63 -5.98 9.78
C LEU A 132 -1.98 -4.73 8.98
N ILE A 133 -1.30 -3.63 9.29
CA ILE A 133 -1.50 -2.32 8.70
C ILE A 133 -0.18 -1.84 8.10
N ILE A 134 -0.23 -1.20 6.94
CA ILE A 134 0.93 -0.51 6.39
C ILE A 134 0.73 1.00 6.37
N ASP A 135 1.81 1.74 6.60
CA ASP A 135 1.90 3.16 6.31
C ASP A 135 2.23 3.33 4.82
N PHE A 136 1.18 3.45 3.98
CA PHE A 136 1.32 3.49 2.52
C PHE A 136 1.68 4.89 2.04
N LYS A 137 2.97 5.15 1.96
CA LYS A 137 3.53 6.46 1.59
C LYS A 137 3.04 7.02 0.26
N PRO A 138 2.86 6.20 -0.82
CA PRO A 138 2.39 6.74 -2.10
C PRO A 138 1.10 7.55 -2.02
N LEU A 139 0.21 7.20 -1.10
CA LEU A 139 -1.07 7.90 -0.88
C LEU A 139 -1.12 8.64 0.47
N SER A 140 -0.04 8.65 1.24
CA SER A 140 0.03 9.25 2.58
C SER A 140 -1.11 8.78 3.50
N CYS A 141 -1.44 7.49 3.45
CA CYS A 141 -2.49 6.88 4.24
C CYS A 141 -2.08 5.51 4.77
N CYS A 142 -2.80 5.02 5.78
CA CYS A 142 -2.65 3.65 6.24
C CYS A 142 -3.62 2.73 5.51
N LEU A 143 -3.18 1.53 5.14
CA LEU A 143 -3.98 0.50 4.48
C LEU A 143 -4.09 -0.75 5.34
N PHE A 144 -5.24 -1.37 5.26
CA PHE A 144 -5.55 -2.63 5.91
C PHE A 144 -5.05 -3.80 5.06
N LEU A 145 -3.98 -4.49 5.45
CA LEU A 145 -3.48 -5.64 4.70
C LEU A 145 -4.09 -6.95 5.18
N ASP A 146 -4.25 -7.15 6.50
CA ASP A 146 -4.90 -8.34 7.01
C ASP A 146 -5.66 -8.10 8.30
N GLY A 147 -6.75 -8.85 8.47
CA GLY A 147 -7.56 -8.88 9.69
C GLY A 147 -8.88 -8.13 9.60
N ARG A 148 -9.44 -7.85 8.41
CA ARG A 148 -10.74 -7.20 8.26
C ARG A 148 -11.86 -7.91 9.01
N HIS A 149 -11.86 -9.27 9.03
CA HIS A 149 -12.82 -10.06 9.82
C HIS A 149 -12.65 -9.79 11.31
N ARG A 150 -11.41 -9.83 11.83
CA ARG A 150 -11.08 -9.54 13.23
C ARG A 150 -11.47 -8.13 13.63
N TYR A 151 -11.21 -7.15 12.77
CA TYR A 151 -11.65 -5.78 12.99
C TYR A 151 -13.19 -5.69 13.16
N ILE A 152 -13.95 -6.38 12.30
CA ILE A 152 -15.41 -6.45 12.42
C ILE A 152 -15.84 -7.14 13.72
N GLU A 153 -15.10 -8.15 14.17
CA GLU A 153 -15.35 -8.79 15.47
C GLU A 153 -15.13 -7.81 16.64
N TYR A 154 -14.04 -7.04 16.61
CA TYR A 154 -13.83 -5.98 17.61
C TYR A 154 -14.98 -4.98 17.61
N THR A 155 -15.42 -4.52 16.44
CA THR A 155 -16.52 -3.54 16.37
C THR A 155 -17.85 -4.07 16.88
N LYS A 156 -18.14 -5.37 16.69
CA LYS A 156 -19.43 -5.98 17.04
C LYS A 156 -19.48 -6.54 18.46
N PHE A 157 -18.43 -7.21 18.88
CA PHE A 157 -18.46 -8.01 20.11
C PHE A 157 -17.59 -7.44 21.22
N ASN A 158 -16.57 -6.64 20.87
CA ASN A 158 -15.61 -6.09 21.82
C ASN A 158 -15.30 -4.61 21.58
N PRO A 159 -16.31 -3.71 21.45
CA PRO A 159 -16.08 -2.33 21.03
C PRO A 159 -15.24 -1.49 22.00
N ASN A 160 -15.13 -1.92 23.26
CA ASN A 160 -14.34 -1.26 24.30
C ASN A 160 -12.92 -1.82 24.44
N SER A 161 -12.58 -2.89 23.70
CA SER A 161 -11.25 -3.48 23.74
C SER A 161 -10.28 -2.70 22.85
N ALA A 162 -9.02 -2.65 23.24
CA ALA A 162 -7.96 -2.13 22.39
C ALA A 162 -7.70 -3.11 21.24
N ILE A 163 -7.54 -2.57 20.04
CA ILE A 163 -7.26 -3.35 18.81
C ILE A 163 -5.74 -3.49 18.68
N PRO A 164 -5.20 -4.72 18.71
CA PRO A 164 -3.77 -4.97 18.54
C PRO A 164 -3.42 -5.03 17.05
N PHE A 165 -2.37 -4.32 16.62
CA PHE A 165 -1.92 -4.34 15.23
C PHE A 165 -0.43 -4.07 15.10
N TYR A 166 0.16 -4.57 14.01
CA TYR A 166 1.44 -4.13 13.52
C TYR A 166 1.23 -2.98 12.53
N LEU A 167 1.99 -1.88 12.72
CA LEU A 167 2.11 -0.83 11.72
C LEU A 167 3.47 -0.98 11.04
N LEU A 168 3.46 -1.38 9.78
CA LEU A 168 4.66 -1.64 9.00
C LEU A 168 5.06 -0.40 8.19
N ASN A 169 6.36 -0.19 8.07
CA ASN A 169 6.93 0.87 7.24
C ASN A 169 7.14 0.43 5.79
N ASP A 170 7.52 1.36 4.94
CA ASP A 170 7.78 1.15 3.51
C ASP A 170 8.78 0.05 3.21
N GLU A 171 9.92 0.03 3.93
CA GLU A 171 10.99 -0.94 3.66
C GLU A 171 10.51 -2.38 3.81
N LEU A 172 9.77 -2.66 4.88
CA LEU A 172 9.19 -3.98 5.09
C LEU A 172 8.10 -4.29 4.05
N CYS A 173 7.28 -3.29 3.72
CA CYS A 173 6.21 -3.47 2.74
C CYS A 173 6.74 -3.82 1.35
N MET A 174 7.79 -3.14 0.89
CA MET A 174 8.41 -3.42 -0.42
C MET A 174 8.97 -4.83 -0.52
N THR A 175 9.50 -5.38 0.57
CA THR A 175 10.09 -6.74 0.56
C THR A 175 9.06 -7.86 0.37
N ALA A 176 7.79 -7.59 0.62
CA ALA A 176 6.70 -8.57 0.52
C ALA A 176 5.81 -8.38 -0.71
N ILE A 177 6.12 -7.42 -1.59
CA ILE A 177 5.40 -7.24 -2.86
C ILE A 177 5.65 -8.43 -3.77
N LEU A 178 4.58 -9.00 -4.35
CA LEU A 178 4.63 -10.30 -5.02
C LEU A 178 5.38 -10.31 -6.36
N THR A 179 5.34 -9.20 -7.09
CA THR A 179 5.96 -9.14 -8.43
C THR A 179 6.86 -7.93 -8.58
N LYS A 180 7.86 -8.04 -9.45
CA LYS A 180 8.75 -6.93 -9.73
C LYS A 180 8.04 -5.75 -10.40
N SER A 181 7.02 -6.03 -11.22
CA SER A 181 6.23 -4.98 -11.85
C SER A 181 5.41 -4.20 -10.81
N GLU A 182 4.82 -4.88 -9.83
CA GLU A 182 4.12 -4.22 -8.72
C GLU A 182 5.08 -3.41 -7.83
N LEU A 183 6.29 -3.94 -7.57
CA LEU A 183 7.33 -3.22 -6.83
C LEU A 183 7.76 -1.94 -7.57
N VAL A 184 8.00 -2.02 -8.89
CA VAL A 184 8.30 -0.83 -9.70
C VAL A 184 7.14 0.15 -9.68
N THR A 185 5.91 -0.32 -9.78
CA THR A 185 4.71 0.52 -9.65
C THR A 185 4.67 1.24 -8.30
N TYR A 186 4.94 0.52 -7.21
CA TYR A 186 5.02 1.10 -5.87
C TYR A 186 6.07 2.21 -5.79
N ILE A 187 7.30 1.93 -6.26
CA ILE A 187 8.43 2.89 -6.25
C ILE A 187 8.07 4.15 -7.03
N ILE A 188 7.50 4.00 -8.23
CA ILE A 188 7.10 5.15 -9.06
C ILE A 188 6.05 6.00 -8.34
N LEU A 189 5.00 5.39 -7.79
CA LEU A 189 3.95 6.10 -7.06
C LEU A 189 4.49 6.80 -5.80
N HIS A 190 5.40 6.14 -5.08
CA HIS A 190 6.09 6.72 -3.92
C HIS A 190 6.88 7.97 -4.32
N ASN A 191 7.74 7.85 -5.34
CA ASN A 191 8.58 8.95 -5.80
C ASN A 191 7.76 10.15 -6.29
N ILE A 192 6.65 9.90 -7.01
CA ILE A 192 5.73 10.97 -7.40
C ILE A 192 5.14 11.68 -6.18
N SER A 193 4.77 10.95 -5.14
CA SER A 193 4.27 11.54 -3.90
C SER A 193 5.34 12.41 -3.22
N VAL A 194 6.61 11.96 -3.20
CA VAL A 194 7.75 12.74 -2.67
C VAL A 194 7.97 14.01 -3.49
N ILE A 195 7.98 13.90 -4.81
CA ILE A 195 8.13 15.05 -5.74
C ILE A 195 7.01 16.07 -5.51
N ASN A 196 5.77 15.61 -5.41
CA ASN A 196 4.62 16.47 -5.11
C ASN A 196 4.79 17.23 -3.78
N ASN A 197 5.21 16.53 -2.73
CA ASN A 197 5.44 17.13 -1.43
C ASN A 197 6.59 18.13 -1.46
N PHE A 198 7.64 17.85 -2.23
CA PHE A 198 8.76 18.79 -2.43
C PHE A 198 8.28 20.08 -3.12
N ILE A 199 7.52 19.95 -4.23
CA ILE A 199 6.98 21.11 -4.96
C ILE A 199 6.07 21.97 -4.05
N MET A 200 5.32 21.32 -3.14
CA MET A 200 4.49 22.02 -2.16
C MET A 200 5.28 22.58 -0.96
N GLY A 201 6.61 22.43 -0.93
CA GLY A 201 7.47 22.88 0.17
C GLY A 201 7.29 22.12 1.48
N LYS A 202 6.75 20.87 1.42
CA LYS A 202 6.46 20.04 2.59
C LYS A 202 7.59 19.09 2.97
N SER A 203 8.45 18.74 2.04
CA SER A 203 9.58 17.81 2.25
C SER A 203 10.73 18.15 1.30
N ASP A 204 11.86 17.47 1.51
CA ASP A 204 12.98 17.43 0.56
C ASP A 204 12.88 16.17 -0.35
N LEU A 205 13.83 16.00 -1.27
CA LEU A 205 13.89 14.87 -2.19
C LEU A 205 14.69 13.68 -1.63
N SER A 206 15.11 13.72 -0.37
CA SER A 206 15.96 12.66 0.24
C SER A 206 15.28 11.30 0.33
N SER A 207 13.94 11.27 0.27
CA SER A 207 13.13 10.05 0.34
C SER A 207 12.88 9.39 -1.02
N ILE A 208 13.46 9.90 -2.10
CA ILE A 208 13.38 9.25 -3.43
C ILE A 208 14.05 7.86 -3.36
N ILE A 209 13.34 6.85 -3.84
CA ILE A 209 13.81 5.47 -3.92
C ILE A 209 14.45 5.27 -5.31
N ASN A 210 15.73 4.87 -5.34
CA ASN A 210 16.50 4.60 -6.56
C ASN A 210 16.57 3.11 -6.90
#